data_44aac1279acfae36535a8a511055d24f
#
_entry.id   44aac1279acfae36535a8a511055d24f
#
_cell.length_a   1.000
_cell.length_b   1.000
_cell.length_c   1.000
_cell.angle_alpha   90.00
_cell.angle_beta   90.00
_cell.angle_gamma   90.00
#
_symmetry.space_group_name_H-M   'P 1'
#
loop_
_entity.id
_entity.type
_entity.pdbx_description
1 polymer ?
#
loop_
_entity_poly.entity_id
_entity_poly.type
_entity_poly.pdbx_seq_one_letter_code
_entity_poly.pdbx_strand_id
1 'polypeptide(L)'
;MSNMYNYQTNRPIYERPMDLANERNLAQIASANWRCSMSKLKAKSSFDYAALRDQKVAAFVEMKVRTNPANKYPSYMISITKIIKAQQVFQALDIPVFLLVKWTDSIGFTALHKVNATVQIGGRKDRKDPQDIEPVALIPIDQFVMLKESQAA
;
A
#
# COMPACT_ATOMS: atom_id res chain seq x y z
N MET A 1 -19.46 -16.75 4.93
CA MET A 1 -18.05 -16.40 4.73
C MET A 1 -17.37 -17.21 3.67
N SER A 2 -18.07 -17.63 2.80
CA SER A 2 -17.57 -18.61 1.89
C SER A 2 -16.61 -18.09 0.88
N ASN A 3 -16.57 -16.82 0.63
CA ASN A 3 -15.88 -16.38 -0.55
C ASN A 3 -14.70 -15.48 -0.24
N MET A 4 -13.58 -16.15 -0.01
CA MET A 4 -12.31 -15.50 0.32
C MET A 4 -11.39 -15.40 -0.89
N TYR A 5 -11.95 -15.40 -2.09
CA TYR A 5 -11.17 -15.31 -3.29
C TYR A 5 -11.34 -13.97 -3.98
N ASN A 6 -10.25 -13.50 -4.54
CA ASN A 6 -10.27 -12.34 -5.41
C ASN A 6 -10.67 -12.79 -6.82
N TYR A 7 -11.82 -12.34 -7.26
CA TYR A 7 -12.37 -12.77 -8.55
C TYR A 7 -11.50 -12.36 -9.75
N GLN A 8 -10.75 -11.29 -9.63
CA GLN A 8 -9.89 -10.84 -10.73
C GLN A 8 -8.66 -11.70 -10.93
N THR A 9 -8.09 -12.20 -9.85
CA THR A 9 -6.85 -12.97 -9.89
C THR A 9 -7.04 -14.42 -9.49
N ASN A 10 -8.25 -14.80 -9.07
CA ASN A 10 -8.55 -16.14 -8.55
C ASN A 10 -7.61 -16.56 -7.41
N ARG A 11 -7.19 -15.59 -6.59
CA ARG A 11 -6.30 -15.82 -5.44
C ARG A 11 -7.09 -15.62 -4.14
N PRO A 12 -6.73 -16.35 -3.07
CA PRO A 12 -7.37 -16.12 -1.77
C PRO A 12 -7.13 -14.69 -1.28
N ILE A 13 -8.13 -14.17 -0.57
CA ILE A 13 -8.01 -12.88 0.10
C ILE A 13 -7.52 -13.16 1.53
N TYR A 14 -6.26 -12.78 1.82
CA TYR A 14 -5.62 -13.05 3.11
C TYR A 14 -5.80 -11.87 4.09
N GLU A 15 -7.00 -11.33 4.18
CA GLU A 15 -7.30 -10.22 5.07
C GLU A 15 -8.03 -10.72 6.32
N ARG A 16 -7.50 -10.41 7.51
CA ARG A 16 -8.03 -10.85 8.80
C ARG A 16 -8.45 -9.65 9.63
N PRO A 17 -9.30 -9.86 10.69
CA PRO A 17 -9.74 -8.75 11.54
C PRO A 17 -8.59 -7.94 12.14
N MET A 18 -7.50 -8.60 12.53
CA MET A 18 -6.32 -7.89 13.05
C MET A 18 -5.69 -7.00 11.98
N ASP A 19 -5.65 -7.46 10.74
CA ASP A 19 -5.10 -6.68 9.63
C ASP A 19 -5.95 -5.45 9.37
N LEU A 20 -7.28 -5.58 9.45
CA LEU A 20 -8.19 -4.45 9.29
C LEU A 20 -8.04 -3.43 10.42
N ALA A 21 -7.83 -3.90 11.66
CA ALA A 21 -7.60 -3.01 12.80
C ALA A 21 -6.31 -2.23 12.64
N ASN A 22 -5.25 -2.89 12.17
CA ASN A 22 -3.96 -2.25 11.90
C ASN A 22 -4.09 -1.21 10.79
N GLU A 23 -4.83 -1.52 9.73
CA GLU A 23 -5.08 -0.57 8.65
C GLU A 23 -5.83 0.66 9.15
N ARG A 24 -6.87 0.48 9.97
CA ARG A 24 -7.65 1.60 10.50
C ARG A 24 -6.80 2.51 11.37
N ASN A 25 -5.96 1.92 12.22
CA ASN A 25 -5.05 2.70 13.05
C ASN A 25 -4.09 3.51 12.19
N LEU A 26 -3.51 2.88 11.18
CA LEU A 26 -2.60 3.55 10.25
C LEU A 26 -3.32 4.65 9.48
N ALA A 27 -4.57 4.41 9.07
CA ALA A 27 -5.38 5.41 8.39
C ALA A 27 -5.61 6.64 9.26
N GLN A 28 -5.85 6.45 10.56
CA GLN A 28 -6.03 7.55 11.50
C GLN A 28 -4.75 8.39 11.64
N ILE A 29 -3.61 7.72 11.71
CA ILE A 29 -2.32 8.40 11.81
C ILE A 29 -2.06 9.23 10.54
N ALA A 30 -2.27 8.65 9.37
CA ALA A 30 -2.09 9.35 8.11
C ALA A 30 -3.08 10.51 7.96
N SER A 31 -4.32 10.30 8.36
CA SER A 31 -5.37 11.33 8.31
C SER A 31 -4.95 12.57 9.10
N ALA A 32 -4.40 12.39 10.30
CA ALA A 32 -3.93 13.49 11.13
C ALA A 32 -2.74 14.21 10.48
N ASN A 33 -1.77 13.43 9.99
CA ASN A 33 -0.56 13.99 9.37
C ASN A 33 -0.86 14.74 8.07
N TRP A 34 -1.76 14.19 7.25
CA TRP A 34 -2.07 14.75 5.93
C TRP A 34 -3.23 15.73 5.94
N ARG A 35 -3.91 15.89 7.08
CA ARG A 35 -5.08 16.76 7.22
C ARG A 35 -6.14 16.44 6.18
N CYS A 36 -6.57 15.19 6.17
CA CYS A 36 -7.59 14.67 5.27
C CYS A 36 -8.46 13.66 6.00
N SER A 37 -9.55 13.24 5.40
CA SER A 37 -10.28 12.09 5.86
C SER A 37 -9.94 10.88 5.00
N MET A 38 -9.98 9.69 5.59
CA MET A 38 -9.63 8.45 4.93
C MET A 38 -10.86 7.56 4.84
N SER A 39 -11.20 7.13 3.63
CA SER A 39 -12.35 6.28 3.36
C SER A 39 -11.88 4.93 2.84
N LYS A 40 -12.24 3.86 3.54
CA LYS A 40 -11.89 2.50 3.13
C LYS A 40 -12.58 2.17 1.82
N LEU A 41 -11.83 1.71 0.84
CA LEU A 41 -12.35 1.26 -0.43
C LEU A 41 -12.83 -0.18 -0.33
N LYS A 42 -13.66 -0.60 -1.28
CA LYS A 42 -14.17 -1.96 -1.33
C LYS A 42 -13.04 -2.94 -1.59
N ALA A 43 -13.20 -4.18 -1.15
CA ALA A 43 -12.15 -5.20 -1.23
C ALA A 43 -11.65 -5.46 -2.65
N LYS A 44 -12.49 -5.24 -3.66
CA LYS A 44 -12.11 -5.45 -5.08
C LYS A 44 -11.38 -4.26 -5.68
N SER A 45 -11.26 -3.15 -4.96
CA SER A 45 -10.56 -1.98 -5.46
C SER A 45 -9.06 -2.25 -5.54
N SER A 46 -8.40 -1.58 -6.47
CA SER A 46 -6.95 -1.72 -6.64
C SER A 46 -6.17 -1.21 -5.44
N PHE A 47 -6.75 -0.29 -4.66
CA PHE A 47 -6.10 0.32 -3.52
C PHE A 47 -6.99 0.22 -2.28
N ASP A 48 -6.43 0.49 -1.11
CA ASP A 48 -7.10 0.24 0.16
C ASP A 48 -7.98 1.39 0.62
N TYR A 49 -7.53 2.64 0.39
CA TYR A 49 -8.22 3.83 0.88
C TYR A 49 -8.23 4.94 -0.16
N ALA A 50 -9.23 5.80 -0.06
CA ALA A 50 -9.23 7.11 -0.70
C ALA A 50 -9.01 8.18 0.39
N ALA A 51 -8.10 9.10 0.13
CA ALA A 51 -7.90 10.27 0.97
C ALA A 51 -8.79 11.38 0.42
N LEU A 52 -9.61 11.98 1.28
CA LEU A 52 -10.60 12.97 0.89
C LEU A 52 -10.25 14.31 1.51
N ARG A 53 -10.34 15.36 0.71
CA ARG A 53 -10.16 16.73 1.17
C ARG A 53 -11.23 17.57 0.50
N ASP A 54 -11.97 18.33 1.30
CA ASP A 54 -13.10 19.11 0.81
C ASP A 54 -14.10 18.26 0.03
N GLN A 55 -14.35 17.04 0.52
CA GLN A 55 -15.31 16.08 -0.03
C GLN A 55 -14.92 15.57 -1.42
N LYS A 56 -13.67 15.75 -1.83
CA LYS A 56 -13.15 15.26 -3.10
C LYS A 56 -12.02 14.28 -2.85
N VAL A 57 -11.88 13.32 -3.74
CA VAL A 57 -10.76 12.38 -3.68
C VAL A 57 -9.48 13.13 -4.03
N ALA A 58 -8.59 13.24 -3.06
CA ALA A 58 -7.29 13.89 -3.24
C ALA A 58 -6.19 12.89 -3.59
N ALA A 59 -6.34 11.63 -3.17
CA ALA A 59 -5.35 10.59 -3.44
C ALA A 59 -5.98 9.22 -3.21
N PHE A 60 -5.38 8.19 -3.81
CA PHE A 60 -5.60 6.81 -3.41
C PHE A 60 -4.40 6.32 -2.62
N VAL A 61 -4.63 5.38 -1.70
CA VAL A 61 -3.59 4.92 -0.78
C VAL A 61 -3.60 3.41 -0.71
N GLU A 62 -2.44 2.82 -0.95
CA GLU A 62 -2.17 1.41 -0.68
C GLU A 62 -1.48 1.33 0.68
N MET A 63 -2.01 0.51 1.59
CA MET A 63 -1.48 0.39 2.95
C MET A 63 -0.83 -0.96 3.17
N LYS A 64 0.32 -0.94 3.83
CA LYS A 64 1.03 -2.16 4.20
C LYS A 64 1.57 -2.03 5.63
N VAL A 65 1.49 -3.14 6.38
CA VAL A 65 2.06 -3.23 7.72
C VAL A 65 3.11 -4.32 7.70
N ARG A 66 4.31 -3.99 8.16
CA ARG A 66 5.44 -4.91 8.21
C ARG A 66 5.83 -5.19 9.64
N THR A 67 6.43 -6.35 9.86
CA THR A 67 6.86 -6.81 11.19
C THR A 67 8.36 -6.66 11.40
N ASN A 68 8.99 -5.82 10.59
CA ASN A 68 10.43 -5.54 10.66
C ASN A 68 10.68 -4.04 10.69
N PRO A 69 11.86 -3.60 11.14
CA PRO A 69 12.22 -2.19 11.04
C PRO A 69 12.44 -1.75 9.59
N ALA A 70 12.30 -0.46 9.34
CA ALA A 70 12.39 0.10 7.99
C ALA A 70 13.74 -0.18 7.34
N ASN A 71 14.82 -0.21 8.13
CA ASN A 71 16.17 -0.38 7.61
C ASN A 71 16.63 -1.83 7.52
N LYS A 72 15.74 -2.80 7.75
CA LYS A 72 16.14 -4.22 7.63
C LYS A 72 16.59 -4.56 6.22
N TYR A 73 15.92 -4.00 5.21
CA TYR A 73 16.27 -4.18 3.81
C TYR A 73 16.53 -2.83 3.17
N PRO A 74 17.41 -2.75 2.15
CA PRO A 74 17.68 -1.48 1.47
C PRO A 74 16.50 -1.00 0.62
N SER A 75 15.57 -1.91 0.28
CA SER A 75 14.43 -1.60 -0.59
C SER A 75 13.16 -2.26 -0.07
N TYR A 76 12.03 -1.65 -0.41
CA TYR A 76 10.70 -2.22 -0.17
C TYR A 76 10.24 -2.95 -1.42
N MET A 77 9.81 -4.20 -1.27
CA MET A 77 9.35 -5.04 -2.40
C MET A 77 7.84 -4.93 -2.56
N ILE A 78 7.39 -4.64 -3.77
CA ILE A 78 5.97 -4.57 -4.09
C ILE A 78 5.74 -5.18 -5.49
N SER A 79 4.55 -5.73 -5.72
CA SER A 79 4.20 -6.21 -7.05
C SER A 79 4.24 -5.06 -8.05
N ILE A 80 4.83 -5.29 -9.21
CA ILE A 80 4.89 -4.26 -10.26
C ILE A 80 3.50 -3.85 -10.72
N THR A 81 2.52 -4.76 -10.59
CA THR A 81 1.13 -4.47 -10.95
C THR A 81 0.59 -3.26 -10.20
N LYS A 82 0.97 -3.09 -8.92
CA LYS A 82 0.53 -1.95 -8.13
C LYS A 82 1.07 -0.63 -8.68
N ILE A 83 2.32 -0.63 -9.13
CA ILE A 83 2.91 0.57 -9.72
C ILE A 83 2.23 0.90 -11.05
N ILE A 84 1.99 -0.12 -11.88
CA ILE A 84 1.32 0.07 -13.17
C ILE A 84 -0.08 0.63 -12.96
N LYS A 85 -0.84 0.08 -12.00
CA LYS A 85 -2.18 0.58 -11.68
C LYS A 85 -2.14 2.01 -11.18
N ALA A 86 -1.16 2.33 -10.35
CA ALA A 86 -1.01 3.71 -9.84
C ALA A 86 -0.74 4.69 -10.98
N GLN A 87 0.11 4.31 -11.93
CA GLN A 87 0.40 5.13 -13.10
C GLN A 87 -0.83 5.32 -13.98
N GLN A 88 -1.60 4.25 -14.19
CA GLN A 88 -2.84 4.31 -14.99
C GLN A 88 -3.86 5.25 -14.36
N VAL A 89 -4.04 5.15 -13.05
CA VAL A 89 -4.98 6.03 -12.32
C VAL A 89 -4.53 7.49 -12.42
N PHE A 90 -3.26 7.74 -12.20
CA PHE A 90 -2.74 9.11 -12.27
C PHE A 90 -2.91 9.70 -13.67
N GLN A 91 -2.63 8.92 -14.72
CA GLN A 91 -2.80 9.37 -16.10
C GLN A 91 -4.27 9.63 -16.45
N ALA A 92 -5.17 8.77 -15.97
CA ALA A 92 -6.60 8.87 -16.32
C ALA A 92 -7.33 9.94 -15.53
N LEU A 93 -7.01 10.11 -14.24
CA LEU A 93 -7.79 10.91 -13.30
C LEU A 93 -7.03 12.08 -12.70
N ASP A 94 -5.73 12.17 -12.92
CA ASP A 94 -4.87 13.18 -12.29
C ASP A 94 -4.94 13.11 -10.76
N ILE A 95 -5.14 11.89 -10.23
CA ILE A 95 -5.20 11.64 -8.79
C ILE A 95 -3.95 10.85 -8.40
N PRO A 96 -3.13 11.38 -7.48
CA PRO A 96 -1.93 10.68 -7.04
C PRO A 96 -2.26 9.42 -6.26
N VAL A 97 -1.34 8.47 -6.26
CA VAL A 97 -1.46 7.23 -5.51
C VAL A 97 -0.24 7.09 -4.61
N PHE A 98 -0.47 6.88 -3.33
CA PHE A 98 0.59 6.74 -2.34
C PHE A 98 0.63 5.33 -1.78
N LEU A 99 1.84 4.84 -1.54
CA LEU A 99 2.08 3.65 -0.74
C LEU A 99 2.44 4.12 0.66
N LEU A 100 1.66 3.67 1.64
CA LEU A 100 1.85 3.99 3.04
C LEU A 100 2.22 2.72 3.78
N VAL A 101 3.38 2.70 4.41
CA VAL A 101 3.92 1.52 5.08
C VAL A 101 4.17 1.83 6.54
N LYS A 102 3.69 0.95 7.40
CA LYS A 102 4.05 0.95 8.82
C LYS A 102 5.04 -0.18 9.07
N TRP A 103 6.27 0.20 9.46
CA TRP A 103 7.27 -0.73 9.98
C TRP A 103 7.18 -0.75 11.52
N THR A 104 7.99 -1.58 12.15
CA THR A 104 7.97 -1.66 13.62
C THR A 104 8.46 -0.37 14.29
N ASP A 105 9.31 0.39 13.61
CA ASP A 105 9.96 1.58 14.17
C ASP A 105 9.56 2.89 13.49
N SER A 106 8.76 2.85 12.44
CA SER A 106 8.46 4.07 11.67
C SER A 106 7.27 3.88 10.75
N ILE A 107 6.73 5.00 10.27
CA ILE A 107 5.69 5.04 9.25
C ILE A 107 6.20 5.94 8.14
N GLY A 108 6.11 5.48 6.90
CA GLY A 108 6.54 6.27 5.75
C GLY A 108 5.63 6.11 4.56
N PHE A 109 5.73 7.02 3.62
CA PHE A 109 4.96 6.95 2.38
C PHE A 109 5.81 7.36 1.19
N THR A 110 5.41 6.89 0.01
CA THR A 110 6.04 7.30 -1.25
C THR A 110 4.97 7.41 -2.33
N ALA A 111 5.22 8.25 -3.32
CA ALA A 111 4.31 8.44 -4.45
C ALA A 111 4.46 7.27 -5.42
N LEU A 112 3.55 6.33 -5.35
CA LEU A 112 3.65 5.07 -6.08
C LEU A 112 3.57 5.28 -7.60
N HIS A 113 2.87 6.30 -8.06
CA HIS A 113 2.68 6.59 -9.48
C HIS A 113 3.93 7.18 -10.16
N LYS A 114 4.93 7.60 -9.39
CA LYS A 114 6.16 8.19 -9.94
C LYS A 114 7.42 7.69 -9.23
N VAL A 115 7.34 6.57 -8.56
CA VAL A 115 8.47 6.02 -7.81
C VAL A 115 9.54 5.48 -8.77
N ASN A 116 10.81 5.60 -8.36
CA ASN A 116 11.93 4.97 -9.06
C ASN A 116 12.21 3.62 -8.41
N ALA A 117 12.06 2.56 -9.19
CA ALA A 117 12.22 1.22 -8.68
C ALA A 117 12.96 0.35 -9.69
N THR A 118 13.67 -0.66 -9.19
CA THR A 118 14.22 -1.71 -10.05
C THR A 118 13.26 -2.88 -10.07
N VAL A 119 13.25 -3.63 -11.19
CA VAL A 119 12.33 -4.74 -11.38
C VAL A 119 13.11 -6.04 -11.40
N GLN A 120 12.60 -7.04 -10.69
CA GLN A 120 13.18 -8.38 -10.71
C GLN A 120 12.07 -9.41 -10.54
N ILE A 121 12.39 -10.66 -10.83
CA ILE A 121 11.48 -11.77 -10.57
C ILE A 121 11.60 -12.13 -9.09
N GLY A 122 10.46 -12.13 -8.39
CA GLY A 122 10.43 -12.40 -6.96
C GLY A 122 9.10 -12.96 -6.53
N GLY A 123 8.81 -12.82 -5.23
CA GLY A 123 7.57 -13.27 -4.64
C GLY A 123 7.78 -14.45 -3.70
N ARG A 124 6.68 -14.98 -3.18
CA ARG A 124 6.72 -16.05 -2.19
C ARG A 124 6.80 -17.42 -2.88
N LYS A 125 7.89 -18.12 -2.66
CA LYS A 125 8.10 -19.47 -3.22
C LYS A 125 7.72 -20.58 -2.25
N ASP A 126 7.60 -20.26 -0.98
CA ASP A 126 7.33 -21.23 0.09
C ASP A 126 5.93 -21.83 -0.01
N ARG A 127 4.99 -21.14 -0.62
CA ARG A 127 3.62 -21.64 -0.82
C ARG A 127 3.45 -22.45 -2.09
N LYS A 128 4.46 -22.50 -2.93
CA LYS A 128 4.45 -23.23 -4.21
C LYS A 128 3.28 -22.83 -5.12
N ASP A 129 2.81 -21.60 -4.98
CA ASP A 129 1.76 -21.02 -5.82
C ASP A 129 2.42 -20.27 -6.96
N PRO A 130 2.19 -20.64 -8.23
CA PRO A 130 2.81 -19.93 -9.36
C PRO A 130 2.47 -18.44 -9.40
N GLN A 131 1.33 -18.05 -8.84
CA GLN A 131 0.94 -16.64 -8.79
C GLN A 131 1.77 -15.82 -7.80
N ASP A 132 2.48 -16.49 -6.89
CA ASP A 132 3.38 -15.81 -5.97
C ASP A 132 4.73 -15.47 -6.62
N ILE A 133 5.01 -16.05 -7.78
CA ILE A 133 6.26 -15.80 -8.51
C ILE A 133 5.93 -14.88 -9.67
N GLU A 134 6.19 -13.59 -9.48
CA GLU A 134 5.85 -12.57 -10.46
C GLU A 134 6.90 -11.46 -10.46
N PRO A 135 6.92 -10.61 -11.48
CA PRO A 135 7.79 -9.43 -11.45
C PRO A 135 7.44 -8.53 -10.27
N VAL A 136 8.46 -8.16 -9.53
CA VAL A 136 8.31 -7.24 -8.39
C VAL A 136 9.19 -6.03 -8.61
N ALA A 137 8.80 -4.93 -7.98
CA ALA A 137 9.55 -3.70 -7.96
C ALA A 137 10.20 -3.53 -6.59
N LEU A 138 11.45 -3.08 -6.59
CA LEU A 138 12.21 -2.76 -5.40
C LEU A 138 12.32 -1.24 -5.30
N ILE A 139 11.67 -0.68 -4.29
CA ILE A 139 11.66 0.77 -4.05
C ILE A 139 12.70 1.05 -2.96
N PRO A 140 13.77 1.80 -3.27
CA PRO A 140 14.75 2.16 -2.25
C PRO A 140 14.08 2.85 -1.05
N ILE A 141 14.51 2.49 0.15
CA ILE A 141 13.90 3.04 1.37
C ILE A 141 14.04 4.56 1.44
N ASP A 142 15.10 5.12 0.86
CA ASP A 142 15.31 6.57 0.86
C ASP A 142 14.27 7.34 0.03
N GLN A 143 13.45 6.67 -0.76
CA GLN A 143 12.35 7.32 -1.47
C GLN A 143 11.11 7.50 -0.60
N PHE A 144 11.11 6.97 0.61
CA PHE A 144 10.00 7.16 1.55
C PHE A 144 10.20 8.40 2.39
N VAL A 145 9.11 9.14 2.59
CA VAL A 145 9.05 10.27 3.54
C VAL A 145 8.46 9.73 4.83
N MET A 146 9.16 9.93 5.94
CA MET A 146 8.70 9.40 7.23
C MET A 146 7.73 10.36 7.90
N LEU A 147 6.64 9.82 8.45
CA LEU A 147 5.65 10.58 9.19
C LEU A 147 6.07 10.71 10.65
N LYS A 148 5.51 11.71 11.31
CA LYS A 148 5.70 11.92 12.74
C LYS A 148 4.55 11.27 13.49
N GLU A 149 4.78 10.07 14.05
CA GLU A 149 3.74 9.32 14.76
C GLU A 149 3.13 10.10 15.91
N SER A 150 3.95 10.87 16.61
CA SER A 150 3.50 11.66 17.77
C SER A 150 2.39 12.64 17.43
N GLN A 151 2.21 13.00 16.17
CA GLN A 151 1.16 13.91 15.73
C GLN A 151 -0.17 13.20 15.50
N ALA A 152 -0.19 11.89 15.62
CA ALA A 152 -1.40 11.10 15.39
C ALA A 152 -2.26 10.94 16.65
N ALA A 153 -1.73 11.27 17.81
CA ALA A 153 -2.43 11.09 19.08
C ALA A 153 -3.58 12.06 19.27
#